data_feff7838ce39379d74ec16cd53d58f14
#
_entry.id   feff7838ce39379d74ec16cd53d58f14
#
_cell.length_a   1.000
_cell.length_b   1.000
_cell.length_c   1.000
_cell.angle_alpha   90.00
_cell.angle_beta   90.00
_cell.angle_gamma   90.00
#
_symmetry.space_group_name_H-M   'P 1'
#
loop_
_entity.id
_entity.type
_entity.pdbx_description
1 polymer ?
#
loop_
_entity_poly.entity_id
_entity_poly.type
_entity_poly.pdbx_seq_one_letter_code
_entity_poly.pdbx_strand_id
1 'polypeptide(L)'
;YAPIISVLIDRYYISRNNKQFVPTPLGKMINDILVESFPDVINENFTAEIEGKLDEVAEGKVEWPKMMGDFFFPFKNHVDEVMSTLESVKGSMDEVTDKTCELCGKPMLKKLGRFGYFLACSGFPECHNTKSIPLAKCPRPECNGEIVERKNKGKSKSFFGCTNYPTCDFISHFKPI
;
A
#
# COMPACT_ATOMS: atom_id res chain seq x y z
N TYR A 1 -17.21 6.54 -11.82
CA TYR A 1 -15.80 6.30 -12.20
C TYR A 1 -14.84 7.28 -11.48
N ALA A 2 -15.05 8.59 -11.59
CA ALA A 2 -14.16 9.60 -10.99
C ALA A 2 -14.00 9.47 -9.46
N PRO A 3 -15.05 9.22 -8.65
CA PRO A 3 -14.91 9.00 -7.22
C PRO A 3 -14.05 7.78 -6.87
N ILE A 4 -14.17 6.69 -7.63
CA ILE A 4 -13.38 5.47 -7.42
C ILE A 4 -11.91 5.76 -7.64
N ILE A 5 -11.56 6.42 -8.75
CA ILE A 5 -10.17 6.80 -9.05
C ILE A 5 -9.60 7.72 -7.97
N SER A 6 -10.37 8.69 -7.48
CA SER A 6 -9.94 9.57 -6.38
C SER A 6 -9.60 8.78 -5.13
N VAL A 7 -10.47 7.83 -4.72
CA VAL A 7 -10.23 6.96 -3.56
C VAL A 7 -8.97 6.11 -3.73
N LEU A 8 -8.75 5.54 -4.92
CA LEU A 8 -7.56 4.73 -5.20
C LEU A 8 -6.26 5.56 -5.09
N ILE A 9 -6.29 6.81 -5.57
CA ILE A 9 -5.17 7.75 -5.44
C ILE A 9 -4.96 8.16 -3.98
N ASP A 10 -6.02 8.52 -3.26
CA ASP A 10 -5.97 8.97 -1.86
C ASP A 10 -5.46 7.86 -0.92
N ARG A 11 -5.76 6.60 -1.24
CA ARG A 11 -5.26 5.42 -0.54
C ARG A 11 -3.88 4.97 -0.99
N TYR A 12 -3.27 5.66 -1.98
CA TYR A 12 -1.96 5.31 -2.55
C TYR A 12 -1.90 3.92 -3.18
N TYR A 13 -3.01 3.39 -3.69
CA TYR A 13 -3.02 2.15 -4.45
C TYR A 13 -2.54 2.36 -5.88
N ILE A 14 -2.85 3.53 -6.44
CA ILE A 14 -2.36 3.98 -7.74
C ILE A 14 -1.75 5.37 -7.62
N SER A 15 -0.82 5.68 -8.51
CA SER A 15 -0.26 7.02 -8.72
C SER A 15 -0.56 7.50 -10.14
N ARG A 16 -0.60 8.82 -10.34
CA ARG A 16 -0.74 9.41 -11.65
C ARG A 16 0.62 9.86 -12.16
N ASN A 17 1.06 9.28 -13.28
CA ASN A 17 2.29 9.65 -13.96
C ASN A 17 1.98 9.98 -15.43
N ASN A 18 2.30 11.19 -15.90
CA ASN A 18 2.10 11.62 -17.29
C ASN A 18 0.71 11.26 -17.86
N LYS A 19 -0.36 11.55 -17.13
CA LYS A 19 -1.77 11.23 -17.47
C LYS A 19 -2.13 9.73 -17.44
N GLN A 20 -1.20 8.84 -17.07
CA GLN A 20 -1.44 7.42 -16.91
C GLN A 20 -1.56 7.06 -15.43
N PHE A 21 -2.36 6.05 -15.12
CA PHE A 21 -2.41 5.46 -13.80
C PHE A 21 -1.40 4.32 -13.70
N VAL A 22 -0.57 4.37 -12.66
CA VAL A 22 0.48 3.38 -12.40
C VAL A 22 0.22 2.78 -11.02
N PRO A 23 0.09 1.45 -10.89
CA PRO A 23 -0.08 0.81 -9.60
C PRO A 23 1.17 1.02 -8.74
N THR A 24 0.96 1.30 -7.47
CA THR A 24 2.04 1.39 -6.49
C THR A 24 2.41 0.00 -5.96
N PRO A 25 3.55 -0.18 -5.29
CA PRO A 25 3.87 -1.45 -4.61
C PRO A 25 2.78 -1.87 -3.63
N LEU A 26 2.21 -0.93 -2.87
CA LEU A 26 1.08 -1.20 -1.98
C LEU A 26 -0.16 -1.65 -2.75
N GLY A 27 -0.49 -0.98 -3.85
CA GLY A 27 -1.63 -1.34 -4.69
C GLY A 27 -1.51 -2.73 -5.30
N LYS A 28 -0.32 -3.11 -5.77
CA LYS A 28 -0.05 -4.46 -6.29
C LYS A 28 -0.24 -5.51 -5.21
N MET A 29 0.38 -5.31 -4.04
CA MET A 29 0.27 -6.24 -2.91
C MET A 29 -1.18 -6.44 -2.47
N ILE A 30 -1.97 -5.36 -2.34
CA ILE A 30 -3.39 -5.46 -1.98
C ILE A 30 -4.19 -6.21 -3.06
N ASN A 31 -3.91 -5.92 -4.34
CA ASN A 31 -4.55 -6.64 -5.44
C ASN A 31 -4.24 -8.13 -5.40
N ASP A 32 -2.98 -8.51 -5.19
CA ASP A 32 -2.56 -9.90 -5.16
C ASP A 32 -3.23 -10.65 -3.99
N ILE A 33 -3.28 -10.05 -2.80
CA ILE A 33 -4.01 -10.60 -1.65
C ILE A 33 -5.50 -10.77 -1.95
N LEU A 34 -6.14 -9.77 -2.57
CA LEU A 34 -7.58 -9.84 -2.88
C LEU A 34 -7.89 -10.91 -3.92
N VAL A 35 -7.10 -11.00 -4.99
CA VAL A 35 -7.30 -12.00 -6.05
C VAL A 35 -7.07 -13.42 -5.51
N GLU A 36 -6.06 -13.60 -4.68
CA GLU A 36 -5.74 -14.91 -4.08
C GLU A 36 -6.77 -15.31 -3.02
N SER A 37 -7.19 -14.36 -2.18
CA SER A 37 -8.11 -14.66 -1.06
C SER A 37 -9.58 -14.71 -1.47
N PHE A 38 -10.00 -13.98 -2.51
CA PHE A 38 -11.40 -13.84 -2.91
C PHE A 38 -11.63 -14.09 -4.41
N PRO A 39 -11.20 -15.25 -4.96
CA PRO A 39 -11.32 -15.52 -6.39
C PRO A 39 -12.76 -15.54 -6.89
N ASP A 40 -13.71 -15.93 -6.03
CA ASP A 40 -15.15 -15.99 -6.38
C ASP A 40 -15.80 -14.61 -6.52
N VAL A 41 -15.22 -13.58 -5.88
CA VAL A 41 -15.75 -12.21 -5.91
C VAL A 41 -14.94 -11.33 -6.87
N ILE A 42 -13.62 -11.56 -6.94
CA ILE A 42 -12.71 -10.81 -7.80
C ILE A 42 -12.54 -11.55 -9.14
N ASN A 43 -13.63 -11.67 -9.88
CA ASN A 43 -13.63 -12.25 -11.22
C ASN A 43 -14.59 -11.51 -12.15
N GLU A 44 -14.46 -11.75 -13.44
CA GLU A 44 -15.21 -11.04 -14.48
C GLU A 44 -16.71 -11.39 -14.48
N ASN A 45 -17.07 -12.59 -14.02
CA ASN A 45 -18.44 -13.11 -14.08
C ASN A 45 -19.27 -12.72 -12.86
N PHE A 46 -18.63 -12.45 -11.72
CA PHE A 46 -19.32 -12.19 -10.45
C PHE A 46 -20.41 -11.12 -10.56
N THR A 47 -20.10 -9.99 -11.19
CA THR A 47 -21.06 -8.90 -11.37
C THR A 47 -22.26 -9.35 -12.18
N ALA A 48 -22.04 -10.05 -13.30
CA ALA A 48 -23.09 -10.55 -14.15
C ALA A 48 -23.97 -11.60 -13.45
N GLU A 49 -23.38 -12.47 -12.64
CA GLU A 49 -24.11 -13.45 -11.83
C GLU A 49 -24.99 -12.79 -10.78
N ILE A 50 -24.48 -11.78 -10.08
CA ILE A 50 -25.26 -11.01 -9.10
C ILE A 50 -26.38 -10.23 -9.77
N GLU A 51 -26.11 -9.59 -10.91
CA GLU A 51 -27.14 -8.89 -11.69
C GLU A 51 -28.26 -9.86 -12.12
N GLY A 52 -27.91 -11.05 -12.63
CA GLY A 52 -28.90 -12.07 -12.97
C GLY A 52 -29.76 -12.52 -11.77
N LYS A 53 -29.18 -12.71 -10.59
CA LYS A 53 -29.91 -13.01 -9.37
C LYS A 53 -30.83 -11.88 -8.91
N LEU A 54 -30.39 -10.62 -9.10
CA LEU A 54 -31.24 -9.45 -8.81
C LEU A 54 -32.42 -9.36 -9.77
N ASP A 55 -32.26 -9.72 -11.05
CA ASP A 55 -33.35 -9.80 -12.03
C ASP A 55 -34.37 -10.87 -11.62
N GLU A 56 -33.92 -12.04 -11.14
CA GLU A 56 -34.82 -13.07 -10.60
C GLU A 56 -35.62 -12.59 -9.40
N VAL A 57 -35.02 -11.77 -8.53
CA VAL A 57 -35.73 -11.11 -7.41
C VAL A 57 -36.74 -10.10 -7.94
N ALA A 58 -36.39 -9.29 -8.92
CA ALA A 58 -37.29 -8.31 -9.54
C ALA A 58 -38.51 -8.97 -10.21
N GLU A 59 -38.31 -10.15 -10.80
CA GLU A 59 -39.40 -10.98 -11.39
C GLU A 59 -40.22 -11.75 -10.36
N GLY A 60 -39.87 -11.67 -9.08
CA GLY A 60 -40.57 -12.38 -8.00
C GLY A 60 -40.32 -13.89 -7.94
N LYS A 61 -39.28 -14.39 -8.64
CA LYS A 61 -38.88 -15.81 -8.66
C LYS A 61 -38.12 -16.21 -7.39
N VAL A 62 -37.37 -15.27 -6.81
CA VAL A 62 -36.55 -15.47 -5.61
C VAL A 62 -36.82 -14.35 -4.61
N GLU A 63 -36.93 -14.70 -3.34
CA GLU A 63 -37.04 -13.74 -2.26
C GLU A 63 -35.70 -13.05 -1.99
N TRP A 64 -35.68 -11.70 -1.95
CA TRP A 64 -34.43 -10.95 -1.74
C TRP A 64 -33.72 -11.31 -0.42
N PRO A 65 -34.37 -11.58 0.75
CA PRO A 65 -33.68 -11.96 1.97
C PRO A 65 -32.93 -13.29 1.82
N LYS A 66 -33.49 -14.23 1.07
CA LYS A 66 -32.89 -15.52 0.80
C LYS A 66 -31.64 -15.35 -0.07
N MET A 67 -31.76 -14.62 -1.19
CA MET A 67 -30.64 -14.34 -2.10
C MET A 67 -29.48 -13.66 -1.38
N MET A 68 -29.77 -12.64 -0.56
CA MET A 68 -28.76 -11.95 0.24
C MET A 68 -28.12 -12.85 1.29
N GLY A 69 -28.90 -13.70 1.96
CA GLY A 69 -28.39 -14.65 2.95
C GLY A 69 -27.46 -15.70 2.34
N ASP A 70 -27.85 -16.25 1.18
CA ASP A 70 -27.07 -17.24 0.44
C ASP A 70 -25.69 -16.70 0.00
N PHE A 71 -25.60 -15.40 -0.25
CA PHE A 71 -24.33 -14.74 -0.54
C PHE A 71 -23.59 -14.30 0.73
N PHE A 72 -24.27 -13.59 1.63
CA PHE A 72 -23.63 -12.89 2.75
C PHE A 72 -23.00 -13.83 3.78
N PHE A 73 -23.69 -14.91 4.17
CA PHE A 73 -23.17 -15.76 5.24
C PHE A 73 -21.90 -16.52 4.85
N PRO A 74 -21.80 -17.17 3.67
CA PRO A 74 -20.56 -17.79 3.24
C PRO A 74 -19.43 -16.76 3.06
N PHE A 75 -19.74 -15.60 2.46
CA PHE A 75 -18.78 -14.53 2.27
C PHE A 75 -18.22 -13.99 3.59
N LYS A 76 -19.11 -13.74 4.57
CA LYS A 76 -18.70 -13.28 5.90
C LYS A 76 -17.78 -14.28 6.60
N ASN A 77 -18.13 -15.57 6.59
CA ASN A 77 -17.32 -16.61 7.21
C ASN A 77 -15.92 -16.67 6.55
N HIS A 78 -15.88 -16.58 5.22
CA HIS A 78 -14.61 -16.56 4.50
C HIS A 78 -13.78 -15.32 4.81
N VAL A 79 -14.39 -14.13 4.93
CA VAL A 79 -13.70 -12.90 5.38
C VAL A 79 -13.10 -13.10 6.77
N ASP A 80 -13.84 -13.65 7.72
CA ASP A 80 -13.36 -13.88 9.08
C ASP A 80 -12.15 -14.85 9.10
N GLU A 81 -12.18 -15.89 8.25
CA GLU A 81 -11.05 -16.83 8.07
C GLU A 81 -9.82 -16.15 7.47
N VAL A 82 -9.99 -15.42 6.36
CA VAL A 82 -8.91 -14.68 5.70
C VAL A 82 -8.31 -13.63 6.64
N MET A 83 -9.14 -12.90 7.39
CA MET A 83 -8.64 -11.91 8.35
C MET A 83 -7.78 -12.53 9.44
N SER A 84 -8.13 -13.73 9.94
CA SER A 84 -7.31 -14.44 10.92
C SER A 84 -5.94 -14.86 10.34
N THR A 85 -5.92 -15.27 9.08
CA THR A 85 -4.70 -15.66 8.36
C THR A 85 -3.82 -14.45 8.07
N LEU A 86 -4.41 -13.32 7.63
CA LEU A 86 -3.70 -12.07 7.35
C LEU A 86 -3.08 -11.44 8.60
N GLU A 87 -3.67 -11.60 9.78
CA GLU A 87 -3.05 -11.15 11.03
C GLU A 87 -1.76 -11.91 11.34
N SER A 88 -1.68 -13.19 11.01
CA SER A 88 -0.47 -14.00 11.19
C SER A 88 0.65 -13.63 10.20
N VAL A 89 0.31 -13.05 9.05
CA VAL A 89 1.26 -12.59 8.01
C VAL A 89 1.81 -11.19 8.29
N LYS A 90 1.21 -10.46 9.23
CA LYS A 90 1.70 -9.15 9.68
C LYS A 90 3.12 -9.28 10.24
N GLY A 91 4.11 -8.77 9.50
CA GLY A 91 5.53 -8.88 9.86
C GLY A 91 6.34 -9.88 9.03
N SER A 92 5.73 -10.84 8.36
CA SER A 92 6.44 -11.78 7.47
C SER A 92 7.01 -11.08 6.20
N MET A 93 6.51 -9.89 5.89
CA MET A 93 6.99 -9.04 4.80
C MET A 93 8.09 -8.06 5.22
N ASP A 94 8.46 -8.05 6.50
CA ASP A 94 9.49 -7.19 7.02
C ASP A 94 10.87 -7.78 6.65
N GLU A 95 11.61 -7.10 5.78
CA GLU A 95 12.97 -7.49 5.42
C GLU A 95 13.96 -6.90 6.43
N VAL A 96 14.76 -7.74 7.07
CA VAL A 96 15.87 -7.29 7.92
C VAL A 96 16.93 -6.66 7.02
N THR A 97 17.38 -5.45 7.38
CA THR A 97 18.42 -4.74 6.63
C THR A 97 19.73 -4.73 7.41
N ASP A 98 20.85 -4.49 6.73
CA ASP A 98 22.17 -4.34 7.34
C ASP A 98 22.34 -3.05 8.17
N LYS A 99 21.32 -2.17 8.16
CA LYS A 99 21.35 -0.91 8.89
C LYS A 99 20.93 -1.10 10.33
N THR A 100 21.68 -0.48 11.24
CA THR A 100 21.38 -0.45 12.68
C THR A 100 20.70 0.85 13.08
N CYS A 101 19.85 0.77 14.08
CA CYS A 101 19.18 1.93 14.66
C CYS A 101 20.15 2.76 15.49
N GLU A 102 20.29 4.04 15.18
CA GLU A 102 21.19 4.96 15.89
C GLU A 102 20.75 5.26 17.32
N LEU A 103 19.45 5.01 17.66
CA LEU A 103 18.92 5.28 18.98
C LEU A 103 19.06 4.10 19.95
N CYS A 104 18.90 2.86 19.45
CA CYS A 104 18.87 1.67 20.33
C CYS A 104 19.78 0.52 19.87
N GLY A 105 20.51 0.66 18.77
CA GLY A 105 21.43 -0.36 18.23
C GLY A 105 20.78 -1.59 17.62
N LYS A 106 19.45 -1.75 17.68
CA LYS A 106 18.73 -2.88 17.06
C LYS A 106 18.72 -2.77 15.54
N PRO A 107 18.58 -3.87 14.78
CA PRO A 107 18.52 -3.81 13.32
C PRO A 107 17.30 -3.02 12.82
N MET A 108 17.43 -2.40 11.65
CA MET A 108 16.34 -1.74 10.98
C MET A 108 15.65 -2.72 10.02
N LEU A 109 14.32 -2.66 9.98
CA LEU A 109 13.47 -3.45 9.11
C LEU A 109 12.98 -2.58 7.96
N LYS A 110 13.02 -3.09 6.74
CA LYS A 110 12.35 -2.48 5.59
C LYS A 110 10.89 -2.89 5.62
N LYS A 111 10.02 -1.92 5.84
CA LYS A 111 8.57 -2.12 5.94
C LYS A 111 7.85 -1.39 4.82
N LEU A 112 6.73 -1.94 4.38
CA LEU A 112 5.84 -1.27 3.43
C LEU A 112 4.80 -0.45 4.20
N GLY A 113 4.87 0.87 4.05
CA GLY A 113 3.89 1.80 4.60
C GLY A 113 2.98 2.39 3.53
N ARG A 114 2.06 3.24 3.98
CA ARG A 114 1.11 3.94 3.09
C ARG A 114 1.78 4.69 1.93
N PHE A 115 2.97 5.24 2.15
CA PHE A 115 3.68 6.06 1.16
C PHE A 115 4.78 5.31 0.41
N GLY A 116 4.91 4.01 0.58
CA GLY A 116 5.97 3.17 0.04
C GLY A 116 6.85 2.56 1.12
N TYR A 117 7.99 2.02 0.71
CA TYR A 117 8.91 1.39 1.63
C TYR A 117 9.65 2.41 2.50
N PHE A 118 9.87 2.05 3.77
CA PHE A 118 10.64 2.82 4.72
C PHE A 118 11.39 1.88 5.67
N LEU A 119 12.39 2.42 6.36
CA LEU A 119 13.11 1.70 7.41
C LEU A 119 12.48 2.01 8.76
N ALA A 120 12.18 0.99 9.54
CA ALA A 120 11.68 1.09 10.91
C ALA A 120 12.56 0.27 11.86
N CYS A 121 12.72 0.75 13.06
CA CYS A 121 13.47 0.00 14.09
C CYS A 121 12.70 -1.27 14.48
N SER A 122 13.41 -2.41 14.60
CA SER A 122 12.84 -3.66 15.12
C SER A 122 12.47 -3.59 16.61
N GLY A 123 12.91 -2.56 17.31
CA GLY A 123 12.57 -2.31 18.71
C GLY A 123 11.23 -1.62 18.95
N PHE A 124 10.38 -1.48 17.92
CA PHE A 124 9.02 -1.00 18.14
C PHE A 124 8.24 -1.96 19.06
N PRO A 125 7.42 -1.48 20.04
CA PRO A 125 7.04 -0.08 20.28
C PRO A 125 7.99 0.76 21.13
N GLU A 126 9.04 0.21 21.76
CA GLU A 126 9.95 0.96 22.64
C GLU A 126 10.80 1.98 21.87
N CYS A 127 11.11 1.68 20.60
CA CYS A 127 11.87 2.57 19.73
C CYS A 127 11.08 2.90 18.45
N HIS A 128 10.70 4.17 18.30
CA HIS A 128 9.92 4.66 17.15
C HIS A 128 10.79 5.21 16.01
N ASN A 129 12.08 4.88 15.95
CA ASN A 129 12.97 5.40 14.92
C ASN A 129 12.57 4.88 13.54
N THR A 130 12.32 5.81 12.62
CA THR A 130 12.00 5.51 11.22
C THR A 130 12.83 6.37 10.27
N LYS A 131 13.26 5.81 9.15
CA LYS A 131 14.04 6.51 8.11
C LYS A 131 13.50 6.21 6.73
N SER A 132 13.63 7.17 5.82
CA SER A 132 13.38 6.93 4.40
C SER A 132 14.49 6.04 3.82
N ILE A 133 14.14 5.22 2.82
CA ILE A 133 15.13 4.40 2.12
C ILE A 133 15.96 5.31 1.20
N PRO A 134 17.29 5.32 1.34
CA PRO A 134 18.16 6.10 0.45
C PRO A 134 18.14 5.53 -0.96
N LEU A 135 18.10 6.43 -1.94
CA LEU A 135 18.11 6.09 -3.37
C LEU A 135 19.49 6.26 -3.99
N ALA A 136 20.23 7.28 -3.56
CA ALA A 136 21.59 7.57 -4.04
C ALA A 136 22.36 8.41 -3.02
N LYS A 137 23.65 8.56 -3.21
CA LYS A 137 24.46 9.55 -2.47
C LYS A 137 24.14 10.95 -2.97
N CYS A 138 24.29 11.95 -2.08
CA CYS A 138 24.14 13.34 -2.48
C CYS A 138 25.19 13.71 -3.52
N PRO A 139 24.84 14.34 -4.66
CA PRO A 139 25.81 14.69 -5.70
C PRO A 139 26.69 15.90 -5.33
N ARG A 140 26.44 16.58 -4.22
CA ARG A 140 27.29 17.68 -3.75
C ARG A 140 28.60 17.13 -3.17
N PRO A 141 29.79 17.59 -3.64
CA PRO A 141 31.07 16.99 -3.28
C PRO A 141 31.43 17.06 -1.79
N GLU A 142 30.88 18.01 -1.06
CA GLU A 142 31.13 18.18 0.39
C GLU A 142 29.99 17.61 1.27
N CYS A 143 29.02 16.94 0.67
CA CYS A 143 27.87 16.42 1.39
C CYS A 143 27.88 14.89 1.46
N ASN A 144 28.06 14.34 2.65
CA ASN A 144 27.99 12.90 2.89
C ASN A 144 26.53 12.40 3.11
N GLY A 145 25.52 13.23 2.75
CA GLY A 145 24.11 12.86 2.87
C GLY A 145 23.65 11.92 1.76
N GLU A 146 22.49 11.35 1.96
CA GLU A 146 21.82 10.48 1.00
C GLU A 146 20.60 11.19 0.40
N ILE A 147 20.24 10.84 -0.82
CA ILE A 147 19.02 11.33 -1.47
C ILE A 147 17.88 10.41 -1.16
N VAL A 148 16.81 10.96 -0.61
CA VAL A 148 15.59 10.24 -0.26
C VAL A 148 14.38 10.86 -0.96
N GLU A 149 13.38 10.03 -1.25
CA GLU A 149 12.10 10.52 -1.74
C GLU A 149 11.32 11.17 -0.60
N ARG A 150 10.83 12.38 -0.84
CA ARG A 150 9.98 13.14 0.07
C ARG A 150 8.69 13.56 -0.64
N LYS A 151 7.60 13.61 0.09
CA LYS A 151 6.31 14.10 -0.43
C LYS A 151 5.93 15.41 0.23
N ASN A 152 5.46 16.37 -0.56
CA ASN A 152 4.88 17.59 -0.02
C ASN A 152 3.51 17.31 0.60
N LYS A 153 3.27 17.82 1.82
CA LYS A 153 1.94 17.77 2.42
C LYS A 153 0.94 18.46 1.49
N GLY A 154 -0.06 17.71 1.01
CA GLY A 154 -1.14 18.25 0.17
C GLY A 154 -0.87 18.30 -1.34
N LYS A 155 0.28 17.82 -1.84
CA LYS A 155 0.55 17.72 -3.29
C LYS A 155 0.90 16.28 -3.67
N SER A 156 0.33 15.80 -4.76
CA SER A 156 0.58 14.43 -5.28
C SER A 156 1.95 14.22 -5.92
N LYS A 157 2.80 15.26 -5.96
CA LYS A 157 4.16 15.18 -6.53
C LYS A 157 5.18 14.93 -5.43
N SER A 158 5.97 13.86 -5.59
CA SER A 158 7.17 13.63 -4.81
C SER A 158 8.35 14.45 -5.34
N PHE A 159 9.32 14.70 -4.50
CA PHE A 159 10.62 15.27 -4.84
C PHE A 159 11.72 14.51 -4.12
N PHE A 160 12.93 14.64 -4.61
CA PHE A 160 14.09 13.97 -4.04
C PHE A 160 14.96 15.00 -3.34
N GLY A 161 15.20 14.81 -2.06
CA GLY A 161 15.95 15.75 -1.24
C GLY A 161 17.04 15.08 -0.43
N CYS A 162 18.07 15.85 -0.09
CA CYS A 162 19.15 15.36 0.76
C CYS A 162 18.70 15.14 2.22
N THR A 163 19.24 14.10 2.86
CA THR A 163 18.99 13.81 4.27
C THR A 163 19.59 14.85 5.21
N ASN A 164 20.65 15.54 4.78
CA ASN A 164 21.34 16.57 5.56
C ASN A 164 20.66 17.95 5.51
N TYR A 165 19.41 18.03 5.07
CA TYR A 165 18.67 19.29 5.19
C TYR A 165 18.52 19.66 6.69
N PRO A 166 18.70 20.93 7.09
CA PRO A 166 18.89 22.14 6.24
C PRO A 166 20.33 22.47 5.83
N THR A 167 21.34 21.75 6.32
CA THR A 167 22.74 22.02 5.98
C THR A 167 23.03 21.83 4.50
N CYS A 168 22.36 20.88 3.86
CA CYS A 168 22.37 20.67 2.41
C CYS A 168 20.97 20.81 1.85
N ASP A 169 20.77 21.81 1.02
CA ASP A 169 19.49 22.16 0.38
C ASP A 169 19.28 21.50 -1.00
N PHE A 170 20.03 20.45 -1.32
CA PHE A 170 19.89 19.76 -2.60
C PHE A 170 18.48 19.17 -2.77
N ILE A 171 17.82 19.55 -3.86
CA ILE A 171 16.51 19.06 -4.28
C ILE A 171 16.56 18.71 -5.77
N SER A 172 15.96 17.59 -6.15
CA SER A 172 15.71 17.17 -7.53
C SER A 172 14.26 16.77 -7.73
N HIS A 173 13.73 17.06 -8.90
CA HIS A 173 12.41 16.57 -9.32
C HIS A 173 12.50 15.28 -10.15
N PHE A 174 13.69 14.84 -10.46
CA PHE A 174 13.99 13.60 -11.18
C PHE A 174 14.54 12.57 -10.21
N LYS A 175 14.11 11.32 -10.37
CA LYS A 175 14.66 10.20 -9.59
C LYS A 175 16.14 10.07 -9.94
N PRO A 176 17.04 10.01 -8.95
CA PRO A 176 18.45 9.72 -9.21
C PRO A 176 18.57 8.32 -9.84
N ILE A 177 19.42 8.25 -10.86
CA ILE A 177 19.75 6.99 -11.58
C ILE A 177 20.81 6.24 -10.78
#